data_e83d5c6fd0e52839b2df14bb35718c61
#
_entry.id   e83d5c6fd0e52839b2df14bb35718c61
#
_cell.length_a   1.000
_cell.length_b   1.000
_cell.length_c   1.000
_cell.angle_alpha   90.00
_cell.angle_beta   90.00
_cell.angle_gamma   90.00
#
_symmetry.space_group_name_H-M   'P 1'
#
loop_
_entity.id
_entity.type
_entity.pdbx_description
1 polymer ?
#
loop_
_entity_poly.entity_id
_entity_poly.type
_entity_poly.pdbx_seq_one_letter_code
_entity_poly.pdbx_strand_id
1 'polypeptide(L)'
;MWRVCKLCRSAAIQMTSNLPETTSKLEGPLVKQFSVFLPNKVGAMLEVVKLLSVQNTHVVALSVSESTDSAIARIIASDPTRVEKLFREKNVPFGVSQVVVVELREVATQLVKLLAALVMAEVNVHFAYPLLIRPRGFAAIALHVDDTECASSVLMGEGFKLLSQDDITR
;
A
#
# COMPACT_ATOMS: atom_id res chain seq x y z
N MET A 1 68.02 -11.97 12.27
CA MET A 1 67.90 -13.42 12.35
C MET A 1 66.81 -13.73 13.34
N TRP A 2 65.56 -13.61 12.92
CA TRP A 2 64.38 -13.92 13.73
C TRP A 2 63.52 -14.87 12.89
N ARG A 3 63.36 -16.10 13.41
CA ARG A 3 62.53 -17.15 12.82
C ARG A 3 61.08 -16.82 13.11
N VAL A 4 60.30 -16.56 12.06
CA VAL A 4 58.86 -16.45 12.14
C VAL A 4 58.24 -17.83 12.24
N CYS A 5 57.52 -18.04 13.34
CA CYS A 5 56.83 -19.27 13.66
C CYS A 5 55.69 -19.54 12.69
N LYS A 6 55.77 -20.68 11.99
CA LYS A 6 54.76 -21.19 11.02
C LYS A 6 53.59 -21.91 11.72
N LEU A 7 52.83 -21.24 12.61
CA LEU A 7 51.72 -21.94 13.31
C LEU A 7 50.61 -20.95 13.68
N CYS A 8 50.13 -20.18 12.71
CA CYS A 8 48.88 -19.46 12.83
C CYS A 8 48.14 -19.42 11.46
N ARG A 9 47.90 -20.61 10.90
CA ARG A 9 46.90 -20.82 9.86
C ARG A 9 45.80 -21.67 10.48
N SER A 10 44.60 -21.18 10.35
CA SER A 10 43.33 -21.87 10.59
C SER A 10 42.66 -21.55 11.93
N ALA A 11 41.90 -20.48 11.89
CA ALA A 11 40.60 -20.36 12.54
C ALA A 11 39.91 -19.07 12.02
N ALA A 12 39.56 -19.06 10.74
CA ALA A 12 38.50 -18.18 10.28
C ALA A 12 37.20 -18.72 10.87
N ILE A 13 36.85 -18.23 12.04
CA ILE A 13 35.54 -18.47 12.64
C ILE A 13 34.53 -17.75 11.74
N GLN A 14 33.86 -18.52 10.89
CA GLN A 14 32.63 -18.11 10.25
C GLN A 14 31.59 -17.92 11.34
N MET A 15 31.48 -16.71 11.85
CA MET A 15 30.29 -16.28 12.59
C MET A 15 29.17 -16.14 11.56
N THR A 16 28.52 -17.24 11.23
CA THR A 16 27.17 -17.20 10.69
C THR A 16 26.28 -16.74 11.82
N SER A 17 25.95 -15.46 11.82
CA SER A 17 24.94 -14.89 12.69
C SER A 17 23.58 -15.40 12.22
N ASN A 18 23.22 -16.61 12.65
CA ASN A 18 21.81 -17.04 12.67
C ASN A 18 21.10 -16.28 13.80
N LEU A 19 20.89 -14.99 13.59
CA LEU A 19 19.85 -14.28 14.31
C LEU A 19 18.54 -14.86 13.79
N PRO A 20 17.66 -15.38 14.67
CA PRO A 20 16.32 -15.73 14.25
C PRO A 20 15.70 -14.44 13.74
N GLU A 21 15.37 -14.39 12.45
CA GLU A 21 14.48 -13.36 11.92
C GLU A 21 13.18 -13.48 12.69
N THR A 22 13.03 -12.63 13.69
CA THR A 22 11.76 -12.47 14.40
C THR A 22 10.83 -11.73 13.44
N THR A 23 10.39 -12.42 12.41
CA THR A 23 9.28 -11.99 11.58
C THR A 23 8.00 -12.16 12.39
N SER A 24 7.80 -11.32 13.37
CA SER A 24 6.46 -11.08 13.91
C SER A 24 5.70 -10.30 12.84
N LYS A 25 5.15 -11.03 11.86
CA LYS A 25 4.19 -10.48 10.89
C LYS A 25 2.90 -10.11 11.61
N LEU A 26 2.90 -8.98 12.28
CA LEU A 26 1.70 -8.22 12.58
C LEU A 26 1.35 -7.34 11.36
N GLU A 27 1.48 -7.91 10.15
CA GLU A 27 0.96 -7.26 8.96
C GLU A 27 -0.56 -7.22 9.09
N GLY A 28 -1.08 -6.04 9.42
CA GLY A 28 -2.50 -5.77 9.31
C GLY A 28 -2.96 -5.99 7.86
N PRO A 29 -4.27 -6.12 7.61
CA PRO A 29 -4.79 -6.29 6.28
C PRO A 29 -4.41 -5.07 5.42
N LEU A 30 -3.52 -5.26 4.45
CA LEU A 30 -3.07 -4.24 3.53
C LEU A 30 -3.69 -4.46 2.15
N VAL A 31 -3.94 -3.36 1.45
CA VAL A 31 -4.53 -3.36 0.12
C VAL A 31 -3.51 -2.84 -0.89
N LYS A 32 -3.41 -3.51 -2.06
CA LYS A 32 -2.54 -3.07 -3.14
C LYS A 32 -3.13 -1.88 -3.89
N GLN A 33 -2.33 -0.83 -4.01
CA GLN A 33 -2.60 0.35 -4.81
C GLN A 33 -1.65 0.43 -5.99
N PHE A 34 -2.16 0.79 -7.15
CA PHE A 34 -1.39 1.09 -8.35
C PHE A 34 -1.30 2.59 -8.55
N SER A 35 -0.09 3.12 -8.67
CA SER A 35 0.17 4.50 -9.08
C SER A 35 0.54 4.50 -10.55
N VAL A 36 -0.37 4.88 -11.42
CA VAL A 36 -0.19 4.90 -12.88
C VAL A 36 0.27 6.28 -13.30
N PHE A 37 1.38 6.33 -14.04
CA PHE A 37 1.94 7.58 -14.55
C PHE A 37 1.34 7.87 -15.92
N LEU A 38 0.61 8.97 -16.03
CA LEU A 38 -0.10 9.37 -17.24
C LEU A 38 0.46 10.68 -17.78
N PRO A 39 0.54 10.85 -19.11
CA PRO A 39 0.76 12.16 -19.68
C PRO A 39 -0.42 13.07 -19.33
N ASN A 40 -0.15 14.34 -19.02
CA ASN A 40 -1.20 15.31 -18.72
C ASN A 40 -1.88 15.76 -20.02
N LYS A 41 -2.75 14.90 -20.55
CA LYS A 41 -3.55 15.14 -21.78
C LYS A 41 -4.97 14.62 -21.63
N VAL A 42 -5.88 15.26 -22.33
CA VAL A 42 -7.28 14.86 -22.37
C VAL A 42 -7.43 13.40 -22.81
N GLY A 43 -8.18 12.60 -22.06
CA GLY A 43 -8.50 11.22 -22.39
C GLY A 43 -7.54 10.16 -21.80
N ALA A 44 -6.36 10.52 -21.30
CA ALA A 44 -5.39 9.56 -20.76
C ALA A 44 -5.98 8.69 -19.64
N MET A 45 -6.74 9.28 -18.73
CA MET A 45 -7.43 8.53 -17.66
C MET A 45 -8.50 7.59 -18.23
N LEU A 46 -9.26 8.03 -19.23
CA LEU A 46 -10.30 7.22 -19.86
C LEU A 46 -9.71 5.94 -20.48
N GLU A 47 -8.54 6.05 -21.11
CA GLU A 47 -7.84 4.90 -21.69
C GLU A 47 -7.54 3.84 -20.63
N VAL A 48 -7.00 4.25 -19.46
CA VAL A 48 -6.70 3.33 -18.36
C VAL A 48 -7.97 2.67 -17.80
N VAL A 49 -9.02 3.44 -17.56
CA VAL A 49 -10.29 2.89 -17.04
C VAL A 49 -10.92 1.92 -18.04
N LYS A 50 -10.86 2.21 -19.34
CA LYS A 50 -11.32 1.29 -20.40
C LYS A 50 -10.52 -0.02 -20.40
N LEU A 51 -9.19 0.05 -20.25
CA LEU A 51 -8.36 -1.16 -20.16
C LEU A 51 -8.78 -2.07 -19.00
N LEU A 52 -9.07 -1.49 -17.84
CA LEU A 52 -9.55 -2.24 -16.68
C LEU A 52 -10.93 -2.86 -16.91
N SER A 53 -11.86 -2.10 -17.51
CA SER A 53 -13.22 -2.54 -17.81
C SER A 53 -13.26 -3.73 -18.77
N VAL A 54 -12.40 -3.76 -19.80
CA VAL A 54 -12.32 -4.88 -20.77
C VAL A 54 -11.96 -6.21 -20.08
N GLN A 55 -11.24 -6.15 -18.96
CA GLN A 55 -10.81 -7.33 -18.19
C GLN A 55 -11.76 -7.68 -17.04
N ASN A 56 -12.97 -7.11 -17.00
CA ASN A 56 -13.92 -7.29 -15.89
C ASN A 56 -13.31 -6.98 -14.51
N THR A 57 -12.37 -6.05 -14.46
CA THR A 57 -11.77 -5.59 -13.21
C THR A 57 -12.41 -4.29 -12.79
N HIS A 58 -13.02 -4.28 -11.61
CA HIS A 58 -13.69 -3.09 -11.10
C HIS A 58 -12.71 -2.16 -10.40
N VAL A 59 -12.83 -0.86 -10.67
CA VAL A 59 -12.12 0.17 -9.93
C VAL A 59 -12.85 0.39 -8.60
N VAL A 60 -12.14 0.09 -7.51
CA VAL A 60 -12.65 0.20 -6.14
C VAL A 60 -12.42 1.59 -5.57
N ALA A 61 -11.28 2.18 -5.90
CA ALA A 61 -10.96 3.55 -5.53
C ALA A 61 -10.10 4.21 -6.61
N LEU A 62 -10.23 5.52 -6.74
CA LEU A 62 -9.53 6.32 -7.72
C LEU A 62 -9.22 7.69 -7.15
N SER A 63 -7.96 8.10 -7.27
CA SER A 63 -7.51 9.46 -6.98
C SER A 63 -6.54 9.91 -8.06
N VAL A 64 -6.60 11.17 -8.45
CA VAL A 64 -5.69 11.76 -9.43
C VAL A 64 -4.98 12.94 -8.81
N SER A 65 -3.66 12.95 -8.91
CA SER A 65 -2.82 14.10 -8.58
C SER A 65 -2.14 14.59 -9.84
N GLU A 66 -2.29 15.85 -10.13
CA GLU A 66 -1.70 16.49 -11.29
C GLU A 66 -0.39 17.18 -10.92
N SER A 67 0.58 17.11 -11.83
CA SER A 67 1.78 17.90 -11.90
C SER A 67 1.86 18.56 -13.26
N THR A 68 2.79 19.48 -13.48
CA THR A 68 2.88 20.30 -14.71
C THR A 68 2.85 19.46 -16.00
N ASP A 69 3.63 18.38 -16.04
CA ASP A 69 3.81 17.58 -17.27
C ASP A 69 3.24 16.16 -17.17
N SER A 70 2.78 15.75 -15.99
CA SER A 70 2.32 14.40 -15.73
C SER A 70 1.17 14.37 -14.74
N ALA A 71 0.35 13.34 -14.81
CA ALA A 71 -0.65 13.04 -13.81
C ALA A 71 -0.37 11.66 -13.20
N ILE A 72 -0.58 11.52 -11.90
CA ILE A 72 -0.50 10.25 -11.20
C ILE A 72 -1.91 9.82 -10.84
N ALA A 73 -2.37 8.75 -11.48
CA ALA A 73 -3.63 8.11 -11.13
C ALA A 73 -3.37 6.99 -10.11
N ARG A 74 -3.91 7.13 -8.91
CA ARG A 74 -3.87 6.10 -7.87
C ARG A 74 -5.13 5.28 -7.97
N ILE A 75 -4.98 3.97 -8.15
CA ILE A 75 -6.08 3.05 -8.42
C ILE A 75 -6.01 1.88 -7.46
N ILE A 76 -7.11 1.57 -6.79
CA ILE A 76 -7.33 0.30 -6.12
C ILE A 76 -8.34 -0.47 -6.96
N ALA A 77 -8.04 -1.73 -7.25
CA ALA A 77 -8.86 -2.57 -8.08
C ALA A 77 -9.29 -3.84 -7.35
N SER A 78 -10.38 -4.47 -7.81
CA SER A 78 -10.91 -5.70 -7.24
C SER A 78 -9.95 -6.89 -7.39
N ASP A 79 -9.21 -6.97 -8.51
CA ASP A 79 -8.23 -8.03 -8.78
C ASP A 79 -6.86 -7.41 -9.09
N PRO A 80 -6.01 -7.21 -8.08
CA PRO A 80 -4.71 -6.59 -8.28
C PRO A 80 -3.75 -7.43 -9.13
N THR A 81 -3.86 -8.75 -9.08
CA THR A 81 -2.98 -9.65 -9.85
C THR A 81 -3.25 -9.50 -11.35
N ARG A 82 -4.52 -9.46 -11.72
CA ARG A 82 -4.94 -9.26 -13.11
C ARG A 82 -4.54 -7.88 -13.63
N VAL A 83 -4.70 -6.84 -12.80
CA VAL A 83 -4.31 -5.47 -13.16
C VAL A 83 -2.80 -5.36 -13.40
N GLU A 84 -2.00 -5.93 -12.52
CA GLU A 84 -0.54 -5.90 -12.65
C GLU A 84 -0.10 -6.57 -13.96
N LYS A 85 -0.66 -7.74 -14.29
CA LYS A 85 -0.39 -8.44 -15.55
C LYS A 85 -0.79 -7.60 -16.75
N LEU A 86 -1.99 -7.02 -16.73
CA LEU A 86 -2.50 -6.17 -17.81
C LEU A 86 -1.62 -4.95 -18.06
N PHE A 87 -1.20 -4.25 -17.01
CA PHE A 87 -0.36 -3.06 -17.14
C PHE A 87 1.02 -3.42 -17.70
N ARG A 88 1.59 -4.55 -17.30
CA ARG A 88 2.85 -5.06 -17.88
C ARG A 88 2.71 -5.41 -19.37
N GLU A 89 1.64 -6.13 -19.76
CA GLU A 89 1.36 -6.50 -21.15
C GLU A 89 1.15 -5.28 -22.06
N LYS A 90 0.55 -4.22 -21.52
CA LYS A 90 0.24 -2.98 -22.27
C LYS A 90 1.35 -1.93 -22.16
N ASN A 91 2.45 -2.23 -21.49
CA ASN A 91 3.55 -1.29 -21.23
C ASN A 91 3.08 0.02 -20.58
N VAL A 92 2.07 -0.04 -19.72
CA VAL A 92 1.62 1.11 -18.92
C VAL A 92 2.62 1.31 -17.78
N PRO A 93 3.21 2.51 -17.61
CA PRO A 93 4.12 2.77 -16.51
C PRO A 93 3.35 2.87 -15.19
N PHE A 94 3.69 2.01 -14.22
CA PHE A 94 3.04 2.01 -12.90
C PHE A 94 4.00 1.65 -11.78
N GLY A 95 3.69 2.12 -10.57
CA GLY A 95 4.27 1.68 -9.31
C GLY A 95 3.22 0.95 -8.47
N VAL A 96 3.66 0.05 -7.61
CA VAL A 96 2.78 -0.64 -6.65
C VAL A 96 3.16 -0.21 -5.24
N SER A 97 2.16 0.15 -4.45
CA SER A 97 2.30 0.46 -3.02
C SER A 97 1.21 -0.24 -2.22
N GLN A 98 1.43 -0.33 -0.92
CA GLN A 98 0.44 -0.85 0.02
C GLN A 98 -0.22 0.32 0.74
N VAL A 99 -1.52 0.20 0.97
CA VAL A 99 -2.32 1.19 1.69
C VAL A 99 -3.16 0.52 2.76
N VAL A 100 -3.39 1.24 3.85
CA VAL A 100 -4.31 0.83 4.91
C VAL A 100 -5.69 1.32 4.54
N VAL A 101 -6.68 0.43 4.51
CA VAL A 101 -8.08 0.79 4.22
C VAL A 101 -8.91 0.65 5.48
N VAL A 102 -9.59 1.72 5.87
CA VAL A 102 -10.34 1.81 7.13
C VAL A 102 -11.82 2.00 6.85
N GLU A 103 -12.66 1.16 7.46
CA GLU A 103 -14.13 1.31 7.44
C GLU A 103 -14.55 2.44 8.38
N LEU A 104 -15.40 3.33 7.89
CA LEU A 104 -15.96 4.44 8.64
C LEU A 104 -17.50 4.30 8.69
N ARG A 105 -18.04 4.02 9.88
CA ARG A 105 -19.48 3.91 10.10
C ARG A 105 -20.15 5.29 10.19
N GLU A 106 -19.47 6.20 10.85
CA GLU A 106 -19.88 7.59 10.99
C GLU A 106 -18.71 8.50 10.59
N VAL A 107 -18.76 9.00 9.35
CA VAL A 107 -17.61 9.65 8.71
C VAL A 107 -17.12 10.87 9.49
N ALA A 108 -18.03 11.72 9.96
CA ALA A 108 -17.66 13.01 10.58
C ALA A 108 -16.86 12.83 11.87
N THR A 109 -17.32 11.98 12.77
CA THR A 109 -16.69 11.76 14.08
C THR A 109 -15.51 10.82 13.99
N GLN A 110 -15.63 9.75 13.20
CA GLN A 110 -14.59 8.74 13.09
C GLN A 110 -13.38 9.22 12.31
N LEU A 111 -13.54 10.12 11.33
CA LEU A 111 -12.40 10.67 10.60
C LEU A 111 -11.49 11.49 11.51
N VAL A 112 -12.08 12.32 12.39
CA VAL A 112 -11.32 13.09 13.39
C VAL A 112 -10.57 12.15 14.35
N LYS A 113 -11.28 11.13 14.86
CA LYS A 113 -10.69 10.14 15.78
C LYS A 113 -9.54 9.36 15.11
N LEU A 114 -9.72 8.95 13.86
CA LEU A 114 -8.72 8.24 13.06
C LEU A 114 -7.44 9.07 12.91
N LEU A 115 -7.59 10.33 12.46
CA LEU A 115 -6.43 11.21 12.27
C LEU A 115 -5.74 11.55 13.59
N ALA A 116 -6.51 11.74 14.69
CA ALA A 116 -5.93 11.96 16.01
C ALA A 116 -5.12 10.75 16.50
N ALA A 117 -5.60 9.53 16.27
CA ALA A 117 -4.89 8.31 16.63
C ALA A 117 -3.54 8.19 15.88
N LEU A 118 -3.51 8.51 14.58
CA LEU A 118 -2.27 8.51 13.79
C LEU A 118 -1.28 9.60 14.24
N VAL A 119 -1.78 10.79 14.58
CA VAL A 119 -0.93 11.87 15.12
C VAL A 119 -0.32 11.46 16.46
N MET A 120 -1.08 10.84 17.36
CA MET A 120 -0.58 10.36 18.66
C MET A 120 0.47 9.26 18.52
N ALA A 121 0.42 8.51 17.43
CA ALA A 121 1.39 7.47 17.09
C ALA A 121 2.57 7.99 16.23
N GLU A 122 2.62 9.29 15.97
CA GLU A 122 3.62 9.96 15.11
C GLU A 122 3.68 9.37 13.68
N VAL A 123 2.57 8.78 13.20
CA VAL A 123 2.46 8.24 11.84
C VAL A 123 2.07 9.34 10.87
N ASN A 124 2.88 9.54 9.83
CA ASN A 124 2.63 10.53 8.81
C ASN A 124 1.75 9.99 7.68
N VAL A 125 0.71 10.74 7.32
CA VAL A 125 -0.18 10.41 6.19
C VAL A 125 0.28 11.18 4.95
N HIS A 126 0.79 10.46 3.95
CA HIS A 126 1.22 11.07 2.69
C HIS A 126 0.05 11.51 1.82
N PHE A 127 -0.96 10.66 1.73
CA PHE A 127 -2.22 10.95 1.06
C PHE A 127 -3.34 10.02 1.52
N ALA A 128 -4.57 10.50 1.37
CA ALA A 128 -5.77 9.76 1.70
C ALA A 128 -6.85 10.02 0.65
N TYR A 129 -7.68 9.03 0.33
CA TYR A 129 -8.81 9.17 -0.56
C TYR A 129 -9.91 8.13 -0.28
N PRO A 130 -11.19 8.48 -0.53
CA PRO A 130 -12.31 7.58 -0.27
C PRO A 130 -12.37 6.46 -1.30
N LEU A 131 -12.97 5.33 -0.92
CA LEU A 131 -13.38 4.30 -1.84
C LEU A 131 -14.66 4.71 -2.59
N LEU A 132 -14.77 4.32 -3.86
CA LEU A 132 -15.97 4.52 -4.69
C LEU A 132 -17.10 3.56 -4.32
N ILE A 133 -16.72 2.41 -3.76
CA ILE A 133 -17.66 1.41 -3.24
C ILE A 133 -17.86 1.59 -1.74
N ARG A 134 -18.92 0.99 -1.22
CA ARG A 134 -19.20 0.93 0.21
C ARG A 134 -19.18 -0.53 0.67
N PRO A 135 -18.01 -1.05 1.04
CA PRO A 135 -17.91 -2.41 1.57
C PRO A 135 -18.86 -2.57 2.75
N ARG A 136 -19.72 -3.58 2.73
CA ARG A 136 -20.72 -3.82 3.79
C ARG A 136 -21.67 -2.64 4.08
N GLY A 137 -21.82 -1.71 3.14
CA GLY A 137 -22.72 -0.55 3.27
C GLY A 137 -22.11 0.67 3.98
N PHE A 138 -20.86 0.57 4.46
CA PHE A 138 -20.18 1.66 5.15
C PHE A 138 -19.17 2.37 4.22
N ALA A 139 -18.91 3.64 4.54
CA ALA A 139 -17.84 4.38 3.87
C ALA A 139 -16.49 3.77 4.25
N ALA A 140 -15.51 3.90 3.36
CA ALA A 140 -14.15 3.49 3.63
C ALA A 140 -13.16 4.48 3.03
N ILE A 141 -12.01 4.65 3.69
CA ILE A 141 -10.93 5.53 3.28
C ILE A 141 -9.63 4.73 3.13
N ALA A 142 -8.91 4.97 2.06
CA ALA A 142 -7.56 4.45 1.84
C ALA A 142 -6.54 5.48 2.32
N LEU A 143 -5.55 5.03 3.08
CA LEU A 143 -4.49 5.83 3.68
C LEU A 143 -3.13 5.29 3.22
N HIS A 144 -2.31 6.12 2.66
CA HIS A 144 -0.89 5.82 2.44
C HIS A 144 -0.08 6.53 3.51
N VAL A 145 0.59 5.75 4.33
CA VAL A 145 1.36 6.20 5.49
C VAL A 145 2.81 5.77 5.37
N ASP A 146 3.69 6.38 6.15
CA ASP A 146 5.11 6.01 6.23
C ASP A 146 5.34 4.68 6.97
N ASP A 147 4.56 4.38 8.01
CA ASP A 147 4.61 3.14 8.78
C ASP A 147 3.24 2.45 8.79
N THR A 148 3.06 1.49 7.89
CA THR A 148 1.80 0.74 7.76
C THR A 148 1.54 -0.23 8.91
N GLU A 149 2.59 -0.75 9.56
CA GLU A 149 2.47 -1.68 10.69
C GLU A 149 2.03 -0.93 11.95
N CYS A 150 2.69 0.18 12.26
CA CYS A 150 2.32 1.05 13.36
C CYS A 150 0.89 1.59 13.18
N ALA A 151 0.57 2.13 12.01
CA ALA A 151 -0.76 2.63 11.69
C ALA A 151 -1.84 1.56 11.88
N SER A 152 -1.61 0.35 11.36
CA SER A 152 -2.57 -0.76 11.47
C SER A 152 -2.79 -1.15 12.92
N SER A 153 -1.72 -1.27 13.71
CA SER A 153 -1.79 -1.65 15.12
C SER A 153 -2.55 -0.62 15.95
N VAL A 154 -2.25 0.66 15.76
CA VAL A 154 -2.89 1.77 16.49
C VAL A 154 -4.37 1.88 16.12
N LEU A 155 -4.70 1.82 14.84
CA LEU A 155 -6.09 1.93 14.38
C LEU A 155 -6.93 0.74 14.86
N MET A 156 -6.40 -0.48 14.84
CA MET A 156 -7.09 -1.64 15.42
C MET A 156 -7.26 -1.50 16.94
N GLY A 157 -6.26 -1.00 17.65
CA GLY A 157 -6.33 -0.71 19.08
C GLY A 157 -7.41 0.30 19.44
N GLU A 158 -7.64 1.31 18.58
CA GLU A 158 -8.71 2.31 18.71
C GLU A 158 -10.09 1.80 18.28
N GLY A 159 -10.20 0.54 17.89
CA GLY A 159 -11.45 -0.12 17.51
C GLY A 159 -11.87 0.14 16.05
N PHE A 160 -10.99 0.65 15.21
CA PHE A 160 -11.27 0.75 13.78
C PHE A 160 -11.17 -0.62 13.11
N LYS A 161 -12.04 -0.82 12.12
CA LYS A 161 -11.99 -2.02 11.29
C LYS A 161 -11.17 -1.73 10.04
N LEU A 162 -10.07 -2.46 9.90
CA LEU A 162 -9.26 -2.46 8.70
C LEU A 162 -9.85 -3.46 7.69
N LEU A 163 -9.83 -3.07 6.41
CA LEU A 163 -10.34 -3.89 5.32
C LEU A 163 -9.17 -4.50 4.55
N SER A 164 -9.29 -5.81 4.29
CA SER A 164 -8.37 -6.54 3.43
C SER A 164 -8.73 -6.41 1.95
N GLN A 165 -7.86 -6.89 1.07
CA GLN A 165 -8.15 -6.97 -0.36
C GLN A 165 -9.43 -7.79 -0.64
N ASP A 166 -9.67 -8.86 0.10
CA ASP A 166 -10.85 -9.71 -0.06
C ASP A 166 -12.16 -9.00 0.36
N ASP A 167 -12.09 -8.12 1.36
CA ASP A 167 -13.24 -7.34 1.82
C ASP A 167 -13.77 -6.34 0.78
N ILE A 168 -12.88 -5.87 -0.10
CA ILE A 168 -13.19 -4.85 -1.13
C ILE A 168 -13.42 -5.45 -2.52
N THR A 169 -13.20 -6.74 -2.69
CA THR A 169 -13.34 -7.46 -3.98
C THR A 169 -14.80 -7.84 -4.28
N ARG A 170 -15.69 -7.75 -3.31
CA ARG A 170 -17.11 -8.15 -3.42
C ARG A 170 -17.99 -7.02 -3.90
#